data_875ae4e05435cb38d310019b2ca01ce6
#
_entry.id   875ae4e05435cb38d310019b2ca01ce6
#
_cell.length_a   1.000
_cell.length_b   1.000
_cell.length_c   1.000
_cell.angle_alpha   90.00
_cell.angle_beta   90.00
_cell.angle_gamma   90.00
#
_symmetry.space_group_name_H-M   'P 1'
#
loop_
_entity.id
_entity.type
_entity.pdbx_description
1 polymer ?
#
loop_
_entity_poly.entity_id
_entity_poly.type
_entity_poly.pdbx_seq_one_letter_code
_entity_poly.pdbx_strand_id
1 'polypeptide(L)'
;MALRIRRNWQVLEAAIVQAVPAQVGVYELSDADGRVLIVGYAGGRSLFGLRGELQRELAARGPGHSFRWEATSTYLSRLDELLMLHLGENGALPPDNPPRPGLRPLGIPVSKQQS
;
A
#
# COMPACT_ATOMS: atom_id res chain seq x y z
N MET A 1 -8.79 15.57 -3.06
CA MET A 1 -7.48 15.26 -3.64
C MET A 1 -6.90 14.01 -2.99
N ALA A 2 -6.46 13.05 -3.78
CA ALA A 2 -5.84 11.84 -3.25
C ALA A 2 -4.41 12.15 -2.78
N LEU A 3 -4.08 11.71 -1.58
CA LEU A 3 -2.78 11.93 -0.97
C LEU A 3 -2.11 10.59 -0.68
N ARG A 4 -0.80 10.60 -0.73
CA ARG A 4 -0.01 9.43 -0.33
C ARG A 4 -0.10 9.22 1.17
N ILE A 5 0.28 8.01 1.61
CA ILE A 5 0.48 7.75 3.04
C ILE A 5 1.59 8.68 3.52
N ARG A 6 1.34 9.40 4.62
CA ARG A 6 2.26 10.43 5.12
C ARG A 6 3.41 9.89 5.95
N ARG A 7 3.25 8.70 6.50
CA ARG A 7 4.28 8.13 7.35
C ARG A 7 5.54 7.84 6.54
N ASN A 8 6.67 8.02 7.17
CA ASN A 8 7.94 7.66 6.56
C ASN A 8 8.03 6.16 6.35
N TRP A 9 8.80 5.75 5.35
CA TRP A 9 9.12 4.36 5.12
C TRP A 9 9.93 3.81 6.30
N GLN A 10 9.59 2.60 6.71
CA GLN A 10 10.28 1.90 7.78
C GLN A 10 10.73 0.54 7.27
N VAL A 11 11.80 0.00 7.86
CA VAL A 11 12.30 -1.30 7.48
C VAL A 11 11.30 -2.38 7.90
N LEU A 12 11.01 -3.30 6.98
CA LEU A 12 10.10 -4.43 7.26
C LEU A 12 10.88 -5.51 8.01
N GLU A 13 10.84 -5.42 9.33
CA GLU A 13 11.46 -6.39 10.22
C GLU A 13 10.61 -6.56 11.47
N ALA A 14 10.80 -7.69 12.15
CA ALA A 14 9.91 -8.12 13.23
C ALA A 14 9.74 -7.06 14.34
N ALA A 15 10.83 -6.46 14.79
CA ALA A 15 10.79 -5.49 15.87
C ALA A 15 9.99 -4.22 15.49
N ILE A 16 10.15 -3.77 14.25
CA ILE A 16 9.45 -2.59 13.74
C ILE A 16 7.96 -2.89 13.55
N VAL A 17 7.64 -4.03 12.95
CA VAL A 17 6.25 -4.45 12.71
C VAL A 17 5.51 -4.64 14.03
N GLN A 18 6.18 -5.10 15.07
CA GLN A 18 5.57 -5.30 16.38
C GLN A 18 5.00 -4.01 16.96
N ALA A 19 5.53 -2.87 16.58
CA ALA A 19 5.05 -1.56 17.05
C ALA A 19 3.84 -1.04 16.23
N VAL A 20 3.47 -1.70 15.15
CA VAL A 20 2.32 -1.30 14.34
C VAL A 20 1.04 -1.73 15.05
N PRO A 21 0.02 -0.87 15.14
CA PRO A 21 -1.21 -1.22 15.84
C PRO A 21 -2.01 -2.31 15.12
N ALA A 22 -2.77 -3.08 15.88
CA ALA A 22 -3.66 -4.10 15.35
C ALA A 22 -4.99 -3.48 14.92
N GLN A 23 -4.92 -2.50 14.01
CA GLN A 23 -6.08 -1.75 13.52
C GLN A 23 -6.27 -2.01 12.03
N VAL A 24 -7.49 -1.73 11.56
CA VAL A 24 -7.77 -1.79 10.12
C VAL A 24 -7.13 -0.58 9.44
N GLY A 25 -6.78 -0.75 8.17
CA GLY A 25 -6.16 0.33 7.41
C GLY A 25 -5.52 -0.17 6.13
N VAL A 26 -4.59 0.62 5.63
CA VAL A 26 -3.86 0.33 4.38
C VAL A 26 -2.36 0.37 4.63
N TYR A 27 -1.62 -0.29 3.75
CA TYR A 27 -0.16 -0.27 3.81
C TYR A 27 0.44 -0.33 2.41
N GLU A 28 1.67 0.11 2.31
CA GLU A 28 2.46 -0.03 1.09
C GLU A 28 3.76 -0.72 1.45
N LEU A 29 4.23 -1.59 0.55
CA LEU A 29 5.52 -2.25 0.66
C LEU A 29 6.39 -1.86 -0.52
N SER A 30 7.67 -1.65 -0.26
CA SER A 30 8.64 -1.36 -1.30
C SER A 30 9.82 -2.31 -1.22
N ASP A 31 10.54 -2.45 -2.35
CA ASP A 31 11.82 -3.16 -2.36
C ASP A 31 12.94 -2.22 -1.86
N ALA A 32 14.17 -2.73 -1.89
CA ALA A 32 15.33 -1.99 -1.41
C ALA A 32 15.62 -0.73 -2.23
N ASP A 33 15.12 -0.66 -3.46
CA ASP A 33 15.31 0.48 -4.35
C ASP A 33 14.19 1.51 -4.25
N GLY A 34 13.23 1.29 -3.37
CA GLY A 34 12.11 2.20 -3.18
C GLY A 34 10.95 1.99 -4.13
N ARG A 35 10.97 0.92 -4.92
CA ARG A 35 9.87 0.60 -5.82
C ARG A 35 8.72 -0.03 -5.03
N VAL A 36 7.53 0.53 -5.13
CA VAL A 36 6.36 -0.03 -4.48
C VAL A 36 5.96 -1.35 -5.15
N LEU A 37 5.93 -2.41 -4.36
CA LEU A 37 5.59 -3.74 -4.84
C LEU A 37 4.12 -4.08 -4.68
N ILE A 38 3.51 -3.60 -3.62
CA ILE A 38 2.10 -3.86 -3.34
C ILE A 38 1.51 -2.75 -2.47
N VAL A 39 0.25 -2.45 -2.72
CA VAL A 39 -0.60 -1.68 -1.80
C VAL A 39 -1.61 -2.67 -1.25
N GLY A 40 -1.60 -2.85 0.06
CA GLY A 40 -2.48 -3.82 0.70
C GLY A 40 -3.35 -3.18 1.77
N TYR A 41 -4.19 -4.01 2.39
CA TYR A 41 -5.08 -3.52 3.43
C TYR A 41 -5.29 -4.58 4.51
N ALA A 42 -5.69 -4.09 5.69
CA ALA A 42 -6.20 -4.93 6.78
C ALA A 42 -7.66 -4.56 6.99
N GLY A 43 -8.54 -5.49 6.79
CA GLY A 43 -9.97 -5.29 6.92
C GLY A 43 -10.55 -5.92 8.17
N GLY A 44 -11.88 -5.97 8.24
CA GLY A 44 -12.57 -6.52 9.42
C GLY A 44 -12.32 -8.00 9.67
N ARG A 45 -11.80 -8.72 8.67
CA ARG A 45 -11.46 -10.14 8.81
C ARG A 45 -9.96 -10.38 9.05
N SER A 46 -9.17 -9.33 9.05
CA SER A 46 -7.73 -9.45 9.26
C SER A 46 -7.44 -9.69 10.72
N LEU A 47 -6.84 -10.84 11.01
CA LEU A 47 -6.43 -11.15 12.35
C LEU A 47 -5.26 -10.24 12.74
N PHE A 48 -5.36 -9.54 13.85
CA PHE A 48 -4.38 -8.56 14.32
C PHE A 48 -4.20 -7.36 13.39
N GLY A 49 -5.16 -7.07 12.51
CA GLY A 49 -5.18 -5.86 11.71
C GLY A 49 -3.90 -5.64 10.89
N LEU A 50 -3.46 -4.39 10.81
CA LEU A 50 -2.26 -4.02 10.06
C LEU A 50 -1.02 -4.79 10.52
N ARG A 51 -0.83 -4.94 11.83
CA ARG A 51 0.30 -5.69 12.36
C ARG A 51 0.34 -7.11 11.80
N GLY A 52 -0.80 -7.80 11.84
CA GLY A 52 -0.90 -9.17 11.33
C GLY A 52 -0.60 -9.28 9.85
N GLU A 53 -1.15 -8.36 9.06
CA GLU A 53 -0.89 -8.36 7.61
C GLU A 53 0.58 -8.12 7.31
N LEU A 54 1.21 -7.19 8.01
CA LEU A 54 2.64 -6.90 7.81
C LEU A 54 3.52 -8.07 8.28
N GLN A 55 3.12 -8.77 9.34
CA GLN A 55 3.83 -9.97 9.77
C GLN A 55 3.78 -11.05 8.68
N ARG A 56 2.64 -11.21 8.03
CA ARG A 56 2.49 -12.17 6.92
C ARG A 56 3.35 -11.77 5.73
N GLU A 57 3.40 -10.48 5.41
CA GLU A 57 4.25 -9.99 4.32
C GLU A 57 5.71 -10.26 4.62
N LEU A 58 6.16 -9.99 5.85
CA LEU A 58 7.54 -10.26 6.24
C LEU A 58 7.87 -11.75 6.13
N ALA A 59 6.98 -12.61 6.59
CA ALA A 59 7.18 -14.06 6.52
C ALA A 59 7.26 -14.55 5.08
N ALA A 60 6.46 -13.96 4.19
CA ALA A 60 6.40 -14.38 2.79
C ALA A 60 7.57 -13.85 1.96
N ARG A 61 8.03 -12.63 2.25
CA ARG A 61 9.02 -11.94 1.41
C ARG A 61 10.44 -11.98 1.95
N GLY A 62 10.59 -12.12 3.26
CA GLY A 62 11.90 -12.06 3.90
C GLY A 62 12.44 -10.63 4.00
N PRO A 63 13.75 -10.50 4.30
CA PRO A 63 14.37 -9.20 4.54
C PRO A 63 14.55 -8.38 3.26
N GLY A 64 14.90 -7.10 3.42
CA GLY A 64 15.23 -6.23 2.29
C GLY A 64 14.08 -5.38 1.78
N HIS A 65 13.01 -5.26 2.54
CA HIS A 65 11.84 -4.48 2.16
C HIS A 65 11.57 -3.36 3.15
N SER A 66 10.80 -2.37 2.70
CA SER A 66 10.33 -1.28 3.54
C SER A 66 8.82 -1.18 3.46
N PHE A 67 8.21 -0.56 4.44
CA PHE A 67 6.76 -0.40 4.48
C PHE A 67 6.37 0.94 5.08
N ARG A 68 5.14 1.34 4.81
CA ARG A 68 4.47 2.42 5.54
C ARG A 68 2.98 2.06 5.60
N TRP A 69 2.28 2.66 6.56
CA TRP A 69 0.90 2.28 6.85
C TRP A 69 0.07 3.49 7.28
N GLU A 70 -1.25 3.30 7.21
CA GLU A 70 -2.20 4.31 7.65
C GLU A 70 -3.42 3.60 8.21
N ALA A 71 -3.77 3.89 9.48
CA ALA A 71 -4.97 3.35 10.08
C ALA A 71 -6.17 4.15 9.57
N THR A 72 -7.18 3.46 9.06
CA THR A 72 -8.40 4.10 8.58
C THR A 72 -9.53 3.09 8.53
N SER A 73 -10.73 3.52 8.92
CA SER A 73 -11.91 2.66 8.82
C SER A 73 -12.41 2.54 7.38
N THR A 74 -12.08 3.50 6.51
CA THR A 74 -12.46 3.49 5.10
C THR A 74 -11.36 2.87 4.24
N TYR A 75 -10.86 1.73 4.68
CA TYR A 75 -9.67 1.12 4.08
C TYR A 75 -9.86 0.71 2.61
N LEU A 76 -11.05 0.30 2.20
CA LEU A 76 -11.27 -0.08 0.79
C LEU A 76 -11.24 1.14 -0.13
N SER A 77 -11.87 2.25 0.28
CA SER A 77 -11.81 3.49 -0.50
C SER A 77 -10.39 4.02 -0.55
N ARG A 78 -9.68 3.93 0.57
CA ARG A 78 -8.30 4.39 0.64
C ARG A 78 -7.37 3.53 -0.21
N LEU A 79 -7.61 2.22 -0.23
CA LEU A 79 -6.88 1.30 -1.11
C LEU A 79 -7.03 1.72 -2.56
N ASP A 80 -8.27 1.98 -3.00
CA ASP A 80 -8.53 2.41 -4.37
C ASP A 80 -7.82 3.73 -4.70
N GLU A 81 -7.85 4.70 -3.77
CA GLU A 81 -7.15 5.97 -3.96
C GLU A 81 -5.63 5.76 -4.16
N LEU A 82 -5.02 4.95 -3.31
CA LEU A 82 -3.59 4.69 -3.39
C LEU A 82 -3.23 3.96 -4.69
N LEU A 83 -4.05 3.00 -5.10
CA LEU A 83 -3.82 2.28 -6.35
C LEU A 83 -3.98 3.21 -7.56
N MET A 84 -4.99 4.07 -7.55
CA MET A 84 -5.19 5.03 -8.65
C MET A 84 -4.06 6.07 -8.70
N LEU A 85 -3.58 6.50 -7.54
CA LEU A 85 -2.43 7.41 -7.49
C LEU A 85 -1.18 6.74 -8.05
N HIS A 86 -0.91 5.51 -7.67
CA HIS A 86 0.22 4.74 -8.18
C HIS A 86 0.10 4.55 -9.70
N LEU A 87 -1.10 4.20 -10.16
CA LEU A 87 -1.36 4.04 -11.59
C LEU A 87 -1.08 5.33 -12.35
N GLY A 88 -1.49 6.48 -11.80
CA GLY A 88 -1.24 7.78 -12.40
C GLY A 88 0.24 8.11 -12.50
N GLU A 89 1.02 7.73 -11.50
CA GLU A 89 2.44 8.07 -11.43
C GLU A 89 3.32 7.12 -12.21
N ASN A 90 2.92 5.86 -12.34
CA ASN A 90 3.76 4.81 -12.89
C ASN A 90 3.22 4.17 -14.16
N GLY A 91 1.98 4.46 -14.53
CA GLY A 91 1.35 3.88 -15.71
C GLY A 91 0.88 2.44 -15.54
N ALA A 92 1.03 1.88 -14.35
CA ALA A 92 0.63 0.51 -14.05
C ALA A 92 0.41 0.37 -12.55
N LEU A 93 -0.32 -0.65 -12.14
CA LEU A 93 -0.46 -1.00 -10.73
C LEU A 93 0.86 -1.57 -10.21
N PRO A 94 1.07 -1.60 -8.88
CA PRO A 94 2.25 -2.28 -8.34
C PRO A 94 2.29 -3.73 -8.81
N PRO A 95 3.49 -4.29 -9.03
CA PRO A 95 3.62 -5.60 -9.66
C PRO A 95 2.94 -6.76 -8.93
N ASP A 96 2.80 -6.66 -7.62
CA ASP A 96 2.20 -7.75 -6.84
C ASP A 96 0.72 -7.56 -6.56
N ASN A 97 0.14 -6.44 -6.98
CA ASN A 97 -1.31 -6.26 -6.89
C ASN A 97 -2.00 -6.99 -8.03
N PRO A 98 -3.09 -7.71 -7.75
CA PRO A 98 -3.88 -8.32 -8.83
C PRO A 98 -4.57 -7.24 -9.66
N PRO A 99 -4.97 -7.55 -10.89
CA PRO A 99 -5.76 -6.62 -11.70
C PRO A 99 -7.00 -6.16 -10.94
N ARG A 100 -7.33 -4.87 -11.08
CA ARG A 100 -8.47 -4.29 -10.39
C ARG A 100 -9.24 -3.41 -11.37
N PRO A 101 -10.30 -3.96 -12.02
CA PRO A 101 -11.07 -3.22 -13.02
C PRO A 101 -11.73 -1.97 -12.42
N GLY A 102 -11.91 -0.95 -13.25
CA GLY A 102 -12.60 0.27 -12.86
C GLY A 102 -11.74 1.35 -12.23
N LEU A 103 -10.46 1.07 -11.98
CA LEU A 103 -9.56 2.09 -11.46
C LEU A 103 -9.15 3.05 -12.57
N ARG A 104 -9.00 4.32 -12.21
CA ARG A 104 -8.55 5.37 -13.13
C ARG A 104 -7.28 6.00 -12.58
N PRO A 105 -6.33 6.38 -13.45
CA PRO A 105 -5.14 7.07 -13.00
C PRO A 105 -5.48 8.40 -12.33
N LEU A 106 -4.83 8.68 -11.19
CA LEU A 106 -4.93 9.96 -10.51
C LEU A 106 -3.60 10.70 -10.65
N GLY A 107 -3.67 12.03 -10.62
CA GLY A 107 -2.49 12.85 -10.69
C GLY A 107 -1.95 13.07 -12.10
N ILE A 108 -2.58 12.50 -13.14
CA ILE A 108 -2.19 12.73 -14.52
C ILE A 108 -2.97 13.91 -15.09
N PRO A 109 -2.29 14.90 -15.70
CA PRO A 109 -2.99 15.99 -16.39
C PRO A 109 -3.93 15.46 -17.46
N VAL A 110 -5.09 16.11 -17.61
CA VAL A 110 -6.11 15.69 -18.58
C VAL A 110 -5.55 15.59 -20.00
N SER A 111 -4.66 16.51 -20.37
CA SER A 111 -4.07 16.50 -21.70
C SER A 111 -3.31 15.23 -22.02
N LYS A 112 -2.72 14.57 -21.02
CA LYS A 112 -2.01 13.31 -21.23
C LYS A 112 -2.94 12.13 -21.39
N GLN A 113 -4.15 12.23 -20.87
CA GLN A 113 -5.12 11.14 -20.94
C GLN A 113 -5.79 11.06 -22.31
N GLN A 114 -5.69 12.11 -23.09
CA GLN A 114 -6.34 12.19 -24.40
C GLN A 114 -5.47 11.72 -25.55
N SER A 115 -4.23 11.49 -25.29
CA SER A 115 -3.28 11.08 -26.34
C SER A 115 -3.41 9.63 -26.76
#